data_55a9f0a03de4a60a6c61a0210b2e956f
#
_entry.id   55a9f0a03de4a60a6c61a0210b2e956f
#
_cell.length_a   1.000
_cell.length_b   1.000
_cell.length_c   1.000
_cell.angle_alpha   90.00
_cell.angle_beta   90.00
_cell.angle_gamma   90.00
#
_symmetry.space_group_name_H-M   'P 1'
#
loop_
_entity.id
_entity.type
_entity.pdbx_description
1 polymer ?
#
loop_
_entity_poly.entity_id
_entity_poly.type
_entity_poly.pdbx_seq_one_letter_code
_entity_poly.pdbx_strand_id
1 'polypeptide(L)'
;MILKWRLFLFPEAIEQFRNEVKSLNTQIIAIANQKGGVGKTTTCANLGIGLAQAGKKVLLIDGDPQGSLTISLGHPQPDKLPFTLSDAMGRILMDEPLRPGEGILHHPEGVDLMPADIQLSGMEVSLVNAMSRETILRQYLDTLKGQYSHILIDCQPSLGML
;
A
#
# COMPACT_ATOMS: atom_id res chain seq x y z
N MET A 1 6.82 25.12 31.51
CA MET A 1 8.28 25.10 31.34
C MET A 1 8.91 23.72 31.60
N ILE A 2 8.28 22.84 32.34
CA ILE A 2 8.79 21.49 32.70
C ILE A 2 8.70 20.49 31.54
N LEU A 3 7.71 20.60 30.64
CA LEU A 3 7.53 19.69 29.50
C LEU A 3 8.65 19.79 28.45
N LYS A 4 9.21 20.97 28.24
CA LYS A 4 10.26 21.22 27.24
C LYS A 4 11.60 20.55 27.57
N TRP A 5 11.90 20.39 28.85
CA TRP A 5 13.17 19.78 29.32
C TRP A 5 13.11 18.24 29.28
N ARG A 6 11.92 17.66 29.50
CA ARG A 6 11.75 16.19 29.47
C ARG A 6 11.88 15.62 28.05
N LEU A 7 11.46 16.38 27.02
CA LEU A 7 11.61 16.03 25.62
C LEU A 7 13.08 16.03 25.15
N PHE A 8 13.92 16.86 25.77
CA PHE A 8 15.35 16.96 25.39
C PHE A 8 16.20 15.81 25.93
N LEU A 9 15.73 15.12 26.98
CA LEU A 9 16.47 14.03 27.64
C LEU A 9 16.21 12.64 27.04
N PHE A 10 15.21 12.49 26.14
CA PHE A 10 14.86 11.21 25.55
C PHE A 10 14.62 11.36 24.04
N PRO A 11 15.69 11.40 23.22
CA PRO A 11 15.56 11.49 21.75
C PRO A 11 14.69 10.37 21.16
N GLU A 12 14.77 9.18 21.71
CA GLU A 12 13.98 8.01 21.30
C GLU A 12 12.47 8.22 21.55
N ALA A 13 12.09 8.82 22.67
CA ALA A 13 10.69 9.14 22.95
C ALA A 13 10.13 10.21 22.00
N ILE A 14 10.97 11.17 21.57
CA ILE A 14 10.59 12.17 20.56
C ILE A 14 10.36 11.49 19.22
N GLU A 15 11.25 10.60 18.82
CA GLU A 15 11.14 9.88 17.55
C GLU A 15 9.94 8.95 17.56
N GLN A 16 9.70 8.24 18.66
CA GLN A 16 8.50 7.41 18.84
C GLN A 16 7.22 8.26 18.76
N PHE A 17 7.16 9.38 19.48
CA PHE A 17 6.01 10.31 19.43
C PHE A 17 5.81 10.88 18.02
N ARG A 18 6.89 11.23 17.33
CA ARG A 18 6.85 11.72 15.95
C ARG A 18 6.31 10.65 15.00
N ASN A 19 6.70 9.40 15.20
CA ASN A 19 6.24 8.27 14.39
C ASN A 19 4.77 7.93 14.68
N GLU A 20 4.35 7.98 15.93
CA GLU A 20 2.93 7.82 16.32
C GLU A 20 2.07 8.94 15.71
N VAL A 21 2.50 10.20 15.78
CA VAL A 21 1.77 11.33 15.16
C VAL A 21 1.74 11.20 13.64
N LYS A 22 2.83 10.75 13.00
CA LYS A 22 2.84 10.47 11.54
C LYS A 22 1.91 9.33 11.18
N SER A 23 1.86 8.25 11.97
CA SER A 23 0.99 7.10 11.70
C SER A 23 -0.50 7.46 11.79
N LEU A 24 -0.86 8.40 12.67
CA LEU A 24 -2.23 8.90 12.81
C LEU A 24 -2.71 9.74 11.61
N ASN A 25 -1.80 10.17 10.74
CA ASN A 25 -2.12 11.06 9.61
C ASN A 25 -2.07 10.36 8.24
N THR A 26 -1.79 9.07 8.17
CA THR A 26 -1.85 8.32 6.89
C THR A 26 -3.30 8.11 6.48
N GLN A 27 -3.69 8.68 5.34
CA GLN A 27 -5.02 8.46 4.76
C GLN A 27 -4.96 7.26 3.80
N ILE A 28 -5.83 6.27 4.02
CA ILE A 28 -5.96 5.10 3.16
C ILE A 28 -7.28 5.26 2.38
N ILE A 29 -7.19 5.24 1.05
CA ILE A 29 -8.31 5.47 0.14
C ILE A 29 -8.39 4.29 -0.83
N ALA A 30 -9.49 3.52 -0.78
CA ALA A 30 -9.78 2.47 -1.73
C ALA A 30 -10.63 3.01 -2.89
N ILE A 31 -10.17 2.77 -4.12
CA ILE A 31 -10.90 3.11 -5.35
C ILE A 31 -11.63 1.86 -5.81
N ALA A 32 -12.89 1.73 -5.41
CA ALA A 32 -13.68 0.53 -5.62
C ALA A 32 -14.97 0.84 -6.42
N ASN A 33 -15.33 -0.08 -7.34
CA ASN A 33 -16.61 -0.08 -8.04
C ASN A 33 -16.85 -1.49 -8.60
N GLN A 34 -18.06 -2.00 -8.46
CA GLN A 34 -18.45 -3.34 -8.96
C GLN A 34 -18.39 -3.43 -10.50
N LYS A 35 -18.60 -2.31 -11.19
CA LYS A 35 -18.61 -2.27 -12.67
C LYS A 35 -17.15 -2.17 -13.17
N GLY A 36 -16.78 -3.07 -14.08
CA GLY A 36 -15.53 -2.99 -14.83
C GLY A 36 -15.50 -1.82 -15.81
N GLY A 37 -14.31 -1.33 -16.16
CA GLY A 37 -14.15 -0.30 -17.19
C GLY A 37 -14.65 1.10 -16.84
N VAL A 38 -14.93 1.41 -15.57
CA VAL A 38 -15.43 2.74 -15.14
C VAL A 38 -14.30 3.72 -14.76
N GLY A 39 -13.05 3.39 -15.05
CA GLY A 39 -11.92 4.29 -14.84
C GLY A 39 -11.32 4.26 -13.42
N LYS A 40 -11.49 3.18 -12.65
CA LYS A 40 -10.90 3.04 -11.30
C LYS A 40 -9.38 3.24 -11.34
N THR A 41 -8.69 2.43 -12.13
CA THR A 41 -7.22 2.48 -12.32
C THR A 41 -6.75 3.86 -12.76
N THR A 42 -7.44 4.44 -13.75
CA THR A 42 -7.13 5.79 -14.22
C THR A 42 -7.32 6.84 -13.12
N THR A 43 -8.38 6.72 -12.32
CA THR A 43 -8.64 7.61 -11.18
C THR A 43 -7.56 7.44 -10.11
N CYS A 44 -7.20 6.20 -9.78
CA CYS A 44 -6.17 5.89 -8.79
C CYS A 44 -4.83 6.51 -9.18
N ALA A 45 -4.36 6.26 -10.40
CA ALA A 45 -3.10 6.79 -10.92
C ALA A 45 -3.09 8.33 -10.92
N ASN A 46 -4.09 8.96 -11.53
CA ASN A 46 -4.13 10.43 -11.66
C ASN A 46 -4.30 11.14 -10.32
N LEU A 47 -5.14 10.60 -9.41
CA LEU A 47 -5.29 11.15 -8.06
C LEU A 47 -3.98 11.06 -7.28
N GLY A 48 -3.31 9.90 -7.35
CA GLY A 48 -2.03 9.69 -6.69
C GLY A 48 -0.95 10.64 -7.20
N ILE A 49 -0.79 10.75 -8.51
CA ILE A 49 0.17 11.67 -9.15
C ILE A 49 -0.17 13.12 -8.78
N GLY A 50 -1.45 13.52 -8.84
CA GLY A 50 -1.87 14.86 -8.44
C GLY A 50 -1.56 15.19 -6.99
N LEU A 51 -1.73 14.24 -6.07
CA LEU A 51 -1.35 14.38 -4.66
C LEU A 51 0.17 14.50 -4.50
N ALA A 52 0.96 13.73 -5.25
CA ALA A 52 2.41 13.82 -5.23
C ALA A 52 2.90 15.16 -5.74
N GLN A 53 2.33 15.69 -6.83
CA GLN A 53 2.60 17.03 -7.35
C GLN A 53 2.21 18.13 -6.35
N ALA A 54 1.22 17.88 -5.50
CA ALA A 54 0.86 18.76 -4.37
C ALA A 54 1.77 18.56 -3.13
N GLY A 55 2.90 17.87 -3.27
CA GLY A 55 3.91 17.68 -2.21
C GLY A 55 3.56 16.62 -1.17
N LYS A 56 2.60 15.73 -1.47
CA LYS A 56 2.26 14.60 -0.59
C LYS A 56 3.15 13.40 -0.88
N LYS A 57 3.47 12.62 0.15
CA LYS A 57 4.14 11.33 -0.02
C LYS A 57 3.09 10.25 -0.24
N VAL A 58 3.04 9.68 -1.44
CA VAL A 58 1.94 8.82 -1.90
C VAL A 58 2.44 7.45 -2.27
N LEU A 59 1.75 6.42 -1.78
CA LEU A 59 1.88 5.03 -2.24
C LEU A 59 0.60 4.64 -2.99
N LEU A 60 0.76 4.09 -4.17
CA LEU A 60 -0.27 3.41 -4.93
C LEU A 60 -0.12 1.90 -4.72
N ILE A 61 -1.22 1.22 -4.44
CA ILE A 61 -1.25 -0.24 -4.31
C ILE A 61 -2.17 -0.78 -5.40
N ASP A 62 -1.60 -1.60 -6.27
CA ASP A 62 -2.40 -2.35 -7.25
C ASP A 62 -3.05 -3.54 -6.53
N GLY A 63 -4.36 -3.53 -6.39
CA GLY A 63 -5.15 -4.60 -5.78
C GLY A 63 -5.93 -5.42 -6.79
N ASP A 64 -5.62 -5.28 -8.10
CA ASP A 64 -6.22 -6.07 -9.17
C ASP A 64 -5.20 -7.10 -9.69
N PRO A 65 -5.50 -8.42 -9.65
CA PRO A 65 -4.63 -9.45 -10.22
C PRO A 65 -4.24 -9.25 -11.68
N GLN A 66 -5.02 -8.43 -12.42
CA GLN A 66 -4.68 -8.08 -13.80
C GLN A 66 -3.50 -7.12 -13.90
N GLY A 67 -3.03 -6.53 -12.80
CA GLY A 67 -1.90 -5.63 -12.76
C GLY A 67 -2.09 -4.35 -13.60
N SER A 68 -3.33 -3.89 -13.75
CA SER A 68 -3.65 -2.77 -14.64
C SER A 68 -2.99 -1.46 -14.22
N LEU A 69 -2.94 -1.17 -12.92
CA LEU A 69 -2.24 -0.01 -12.39
C LEU A 69 -0.73 -0.15 -12.59
N THR A 70 -0.19 -1.32 -12.31
CA THR A 70 1.23 -1.68 -12.49
C THR A 70 1.67 -1.45 -13.94
N ILE A 71 0.89 -1.95 -14.90
CA ILE A 71 1.15 -1.76 -16.34
C ILE A 71 1.08 -0.28 -16.71
N SER A 72 0.08 0.45 -16.25
CA SER A 72 -0.11 1.87 -16.58
C SER A 72 1.02 2.77 -16.05
N LEU A 73 1.70 2.33 -15.00
CA LEU A 73 2.86 3.02 -14.40
C LEU A 73 4.21 2.50 -14.92
N GLY A 74 4.23 1.89 -16.12
CA GLY A 74 5.46 1.58 -16.85
C GLY A 74 6.06 0.20 -16.59
N HIS A 75 5.33 -0.72 -15.96
CA HIS A 75 5.75 -2.11 -15.74
C HIS A 75 4.90 -3.08 -16.58
N PRO A 76 5.17 -3.23 -17.90
CA PRO A 76 4.30 -3.96 -18.84
C PRO A 76 4.28 -5.47 -18.64
N GLN A 77 5.12 -6.01 -17.78
CA GLN A 77 5.23 -7.44 -17.48
C GLN A 77 5.24 -7.67 -15.96
N PRO A 78 4.09 -7.49 -15.28
CA PRO A 78 4.00 -7.62 -13.83
C PRO A 78 4.51 -8.97 -13.29
N ASP A 79 4.20 -10.06 -14.02
CA ASP A 79 4.59 -11.44 -13.65
C ASP A 79 6.12 -11.67 -13.63
N LYS A 80 6.90 -10.72 -14.14
CA LYS A 80 8.39 -10.77 -14.10
C LYS A 80 8.98 -9.93 -12.97
N LEU A 81 8.16 -9.22 -12.22
CA LEU A 81 8.63 -8.47 -11.06
C LEU A 81 9.08 -9.43 -9.96
N PRO A 82 10.19 -9.12 -9.28
CA PRO A 82 10.76 -10.02 -8.27
C PRO A 82 9.94 -10.07 -6.97
N PHE A 83 9.05 -9.10 -6.77
CA PHE A 83 8.23 -8.98 -5.56
C PHE A 83 6.98 -8.15 -5.85
N THR A 84 5.82 -8.65 -5.42
CA THR A 84 4.51 -8.03 -5.64
C THR A 84 3.68 -8.03 -4.35
N LEU A 85 2.47 -7.50 -4.41
CA LEU A 85 1.53 -7.52 -3.29
C LEU A 85 1.21 -8.95 -2.83
N SER A 86 1.17 -9.92 -3.76
CA SER A 86 0.94 -11.33 -3.42
C SER A 86 2.04 -11.90 -2.52
N ASP A 87 3.31 -11.54 -2.78
CA ASP A 87 4.44 -11.96 -1.95
C ASP A 87 4.38 -11.33 -0.55
N ALA A 88 4.07 -10.02 -0.49
CA ALA A 88 3.93 -9.32 0.79
C ALA A 88 2.83 -9.93 1.66
N MET A 89 1.67 -10.20 1.07
CA MET A 89 0.53 -10.84 1.76
C MET A 89 0.85 -12.28 2.15
N GLY A 90 1.56 -13.03 1.29
CA GLY A 90 2.00 -14.38 1.57
C GLY A 90 2.93 -14.48 2.78
N ARG A 91 3.90 -13.57 2.88
CA ARG A 91 4.79 -13.51 4.05
C ARG A 91 4.04 -13.20 5.33
N ILE A 92 3.12 -12.23 5.30
CA ILE A 92 2.30 -11.93 6.49
C ILE A 92 1.48 -13.15 6.90
N LEU A 93 0.88 -13.85 5.95
CA LEU A 93 0.10 -15.05 6.22
C LEU A 93 0.94 -16.16 6.88
N MET A 94 2.23 -16.25 6.53
CA MET A 94 3.19 -17.22 7.06
C MET A 94 3.95 -16.72 8.29
N ASP A 95 3.61 -15.52 8.81
CA ASP A 95 4.32 -14.85 9.90
C ASP A 95 5.82 -14.63 9.61
N GLU A 96 6.13 -14.37 8.34
CA GLU A 96 7.48 -14.08 7.88
C GLU A 96 7.76 -12.57 7.88
N PRO A 97 8.99 -12.13 8.22
CA PRO A 97 9.31 -10.70 8.28
C PRO A 97 9.34 -10.07 6.88
N LEU A 98 8.76 -8.87 6.77
CA LEU A 98 8.89 -7.99 5.62
C LEU A 98 10.00 -6.97 5.88
N ARG A 99 10.84 -6.72 4.88
CA ARG A 99 11.82 -5.63 4.94
C ARG A 99 11.12 -4.30 4.66
N PRO A 100 11.50 -3.21 5.34
CA PRO A 100 10.94 -1.89 5.03
C PRO A 100 11.13 -1.54 3.54
N GLY A 101 10.04 -1.20 2.85
CA GLY A 101 10.06 -0.83 1.43
C GLY A 101 10.28 -1.97 0.44
N GLU A 102 10.27 -3.23 0.89
CA GLU A 102 10.44 -4.38 -0.01
C GLU A 102 9.32 -4.42 -1.06
N GLY A 103 9.70 -4.53 -2.33
CA GLY A 103 8.77 -4.54 -3.47
C GLY A 103 8.22 -3.19 -3.89
N ILE A 104 8.52 -2.11 -3.16
CA ILE A 104 8.09 -0.76 -3.54
C ILE A 104 8.90 -0.26 -4.73
N LEU A 105 8.21 0.12 -5.79
CA LEU A 105 8.77 0.70 -7.01
C LEU A 105 8.58 2.22 -7.00
N HIS A 106 9.62 2.97 -7.41
CA HIS A 106 9.56 4.43 -7.48
C HIS A 106 9.23 4.89 -8.89
N HIS A 107 8.22 5.74 -9.04
CA HIS A 107 7.81 6.27 -10.33
C HIS A 107 8.28 7.73 -10.52
N PRO A 108 8.71 8.13 -11.74
CA PRO A 108 9.22 9.49 -12.02
C PRO A 108 8.24 10.62 -11.68
N GLU A 109 6.94 10.35 -11.69
CA GLU A 109 5.89 11.33 -11.30
C GLU A 109 5.80 11.53 -9.77
N GLY A 110 6.72 10.95 -8.97
CA GLY A 110 6.82 11.18 -7.54
C GLY A 110 5.90 10.32 -6.68
N VAL A 111 5.29 9.29 -7.24
CA VAL A 111 4.53 8.28 -6.49
C VAL A 111 5.36 7.02 -6.34
N ASP A 112 5.11 6.29 -5.24
CA ASP A 112 5.59 4.93 -5.05
C ASP A 112 4.47 3.94 -5.43
N LEU A 113 4.85 2.75 -5.89
CA LEU A 113 3.93 1.68 -6.32
C LEU A 113 4.26 0.37 -5.62
N MET A 114 3.26 -0.27 -4.99
CA MET A 114 3.27 -1.71 -4.71
C MET A 114 2.55 -2.40 -5.87
N PRO A 115 3.27 -3.17 -6.70
CA PRO A 115 2.69 -3.81 -7.88
C PRO A 115 1.87 -5.05 -7.51
N ALA A 116 0.96 -5.43 -8.41
CA ALA A 116 0.30 -6.74 -8.39
C ALA A 116 0.65 -7.55 -9.64
N ASP A 117 0.46 -8.84 -9.54
CA ASP A 117 0.55 -9.81 -10.61
C ASP A 117 -0.59 -10.84 -10.53
N ILE A 118 -0.64 -11.77 -11.47
CA ILE A 118 -1.70 -12.79 -11.54
C ILE A 118 -1.73 -13.71 -10.30
N GLN A 119 -0.63 -13.83 -9.55
CA GLN A 119 -0.56 -14.66 -8.34
C GLN A 119 -1.46 -14.13 -7.22
N LEU A 120 -1.83 -12.84 -7.27
CA LEU A 120 -2.78 -12.26 -6.32
C LEU A 120 -4.14 -12.99 -6.35
N SER A 121 -4.59 -13.50 -7.51
CA SER A 121 -5.79 -14.33 -7.59
C SER A 121 -5.68 -15.63 -6.79
N GLY A 122 -4.52 -16.28 -6.83
CA GLY A 122 -4.23 -17.49 -6.06
C GLY A 122 -4.18 -17.19 -4.55
N MET A 123 -3.64 -16.06 -4.19
CA MET A 123 -3.62 -15.58 -2.80
C MET A 123 -5.04 -15.36 -2.27
N GLU A 124 -5.92 -14.73 -3.06
CA GLU A 124 -7.33 -14.54 -2.67
C GLU A 124 -8.04 -15.88 -2.37
N VAL A 125 -7.83 -16.88 -3.21
CA VAL A 125 -8.40 -18.24 -2.97
C VAL A 125 -7.83 -18.84 -1.68
N SER A 126 -6.55 -18.68 -1.41
CA SER A 126 -5.92 -19.16 -0.19
C SER A 126 -6.46 -18.45 1.05
N LEU A 127 -6.75 -17.15 0.94
CA LEU A 127 -7.29 -16.33 2.02
C LEU A 127 -8.77 -16.66 2.33
N VAL A 128 -9.56 -17.21 1.37
CA VAL A 128 -10.94 -17.63 1.64
C VAL A 128 -11.02 -18.61 2.81
N ASN A 129 -10.03 -19.49 2.92
CA ASN A 129 -9.97 -20.52 3.96
C ASN A 129 -9.24 -20.07 5.25
N ALA A 130 -8.66 -18.87 5.26
CA ALA A 130 -7.97 -18.34 6.41
C ALA A 130 -8.94 -17.56 7.32
N MET A 131 -8.96 -17.88 8.62
CA MET A 131 -9.82 -17.19 9.61
C MET A 131 -9.51 -15.70 9.76
N SER A 132 -8.42 -15.20 9.17
CA SER A 132 -7.93 -13.83 9.36
C SER A 132 -7.71 -13.06 8.06
N ARG A 133 -8.34 -13.49 6.95
CA ARG A 133 -8.13 -12.91 5.62
C ARG A 133 -8.30 -11.38 5.57
N GLU A 134 -9.32 -10.87 6.28
CA GLU A 134 -9.65 -9.43 6.33
C GLU A 134 -8.55 -8.60 7.03
N THR A 135 -7.67 -9.27 7.77
CA THR A 135 -6.60 -8.62 8.53
C THR A 135 -5.27 -8.61 7.80
N ILE A 136 -5.05 -9.47 6.79
CA ILE A 136 -3.75 -9.59 6.12
C ILE A 136 -3.36 -8.29 5.41
N LEU A 137 -4.24 -7.77 4.56
CA LEU A 137 -3.98 -6.47 3.92
C LEU A 137 -3.85 -5.34 4.95
N ARG A 138 -4.67 -5.35 6.00
CA ARG A 138 -4.56 -4.38 7.09
C ARG A 138 -3.20 -4.46 7.78
N GLN A 139 -2.70 -5.64 8.08
CA GLN A 139 -1.37 -5.84 8.68
C GLN A 139 -0.28 -5.29 7.74
N TYR A 140 -0.37 -5.55 6.44
CA TYR A 140 0.55 -4.95 5.47
C TYR A 140 0.48 -3.42 5.50
N LEU A 141 -0.71 -2.83 5.44
CA LEU A 141 -0.90 -1.38 5.49
C LEU A 141 -0.37 -0.77 6.79
N ASP A 142 -0.50 -1.48 7.92
CA ASP A 142 0.02 -1.03 9.21
C ASP A 142 1.54 -0.90 9.21
N THR A 143 2.27 -1.72 8.45
CA THR A 143 3.73 -1.59 8.28
C THR A 143 4.14 -0.34 7.50
N LEU A 144 3.23 0.23 6.71
CA LEU A 144 3.45 1.38 5.83
C LEU A 144 3.00 2.71 6.46
N LYS A 145 2.18 2.65 7.51
CA LYS A 145 1.71 3.84 8.22
C LYS A 145 2.89 4.66 8.75
N GLY A 146 2.77 5.98 8.62
CA GLY A 146 3.83 6.92 9.00
C GLY A 146 4.94 7.08 7.95
N GLN A 147 5.02 6.22 6.95
CA GLN A 147 5.93 6.38 5.81
C GLN A 147 5.31 7.21 4.70
N TYR A 148 3.98 7.14 4.54
CA TYR A 148 3.19 7.83 3.52
C TYR A 148 2.11 8.70 4.16
N SER A 149 1.81 9.83 3.52
CA SER A 149 0.66 10.65 3.89
C SER A 149 -0.64 10.10 3.30
N HIS A 150 -0.55 9.47 2.13
CA HIS A 150 -1.69 8.87 1.43
C HIS A 150 -1.30 7.51 0.88
N ILE A 151 -2.20 6.54 1.03
CA ILE A 151 -2.11 5.23 0.38
C ILE A 151 -3.41 5.06 -0.42
N LEU A 152 -3.31 4.91 -1.74
CA LEU A 152 -4.44 4.66 -2.61
C LEU A 152 -4.41 3.22 -3.07
N ILE A 153 -5.54 2.53 -3.00
CA ILE A 153 -5.67 1.13 -3.41
C ILE A 153 -6.59 1.05 -4.62
N ASP A 154 -6.06 0.59 -5.76
CA ASP A 154 -6.87 0.27 -6.95
C ASP A 154 -7.48 -1.11 -6.77
N CYS A 155 -8.80 -1.16 -6.57
CA CYS A 155 -9.51 -2.41 -6.28
C CYS A 155 -10.03 -3.06 -7.57
N GLN A 156 -10.01 -4.39 -7.63
CA GLN A 156 -10.66 -5.12 -8.71
C GLN A 156 -12.18 -4.86 -8.79
N PRO A 157 -12.85 -5.17 -9.92
CA PRO A 157 -14.28 -4.87 -10.12
C PRO A 157 -15.25 -5.70 -9.28
N SER A 158 -14.80 -6.76 -8.64
CA SER A 158 -15.64 -7.59 -7.75
C SER A 158 -15.69 -6.99 -6.34
N LEU A 159 -16.75 -7.29 -5.58
CA LEU A 159 -16.76 -7.17 -4.11
C LEU A 159 -15.86 -8.26 -3.49
N GLY A 160 -14.78 -8.56 -4.19
CA GLY A 160 -13.75 -9.47 -3.73
C GLY A 160 -13.12 -8.99 -2.44
N MET A 161 -12.40 -9.83 -1.84
CA MET A 161 -11.97 -9.88 -0.45
C MET A 161 -10.87 -8.88 -0.04
N LEU A 162 -10.75 -7.76 -0.72
CA LEU A 162 -9.89 -6.67 -0.27
C LEU A 162 -10.67 -5.64 0.53
#